data_6adce06a04ac5f2faa0456ef2eb263e0
#
_entry.id   6adce06a04ac5f2faa0456ef2eb263e0
#
_cell.length_a   1.000
_cell.length_b   1.000
_cell.length_c   1.000
_cell.angle_alpha   90.00
_cell.angle_beta   90.00
_cell.angle_gamma   90.00
#
_symmetry.space_group_name_H-M   'P 1'
#
loop_
_entity.id
_entity.type
_entity.pdbx_description
1 polymer ?
#
loop_
_entity_poly.entity_id
_entity_poly.type
_entity_poly.pdbx_seq_one_letter_code
_entity_poly.pdbx_strand_id
1 'polypeptide(L)'
;GWVRGMWKYLGEKVDVPAPDVNTNGQIMAWMQDEYNKLTGEQTIGVFTGKPLSYGGSQGRNEATGFGVAVTMREAFTALGKDLKGATVAVQGFGNVGKYSVKNIMKLGGKVVAVAEFEKGKGAFAVYKAEGFTFEELEAAKAAGSLTKVPGAKELTMDEFWALDVEAIAPCALENAITNHEAELIKAGIICEGANGPITPEADEVLYKKGIVVTPDVLTNAGGVTVSYFEWVQN
;
A
#
# COMPACT_ATOMS: atom_id res chain seq x y z
N GLY A 1 -2.53 -1.75 -28.24
CA GLY A 1 -1.25 -1.21 -28.69
C GLY A 1 -0.05 -1.96 -28.10
N TRP A 2 0.19 -1.88 -26.78
CA TRP A 2 1.39 -2.41 -26.12
C TRP A 2 1.59 -3.92 -26.38
N VAL A 3 0.57 -4.75 -26.18
CA VAL A 3 0.67 -6.21 -26.40
C VAL A 3 1.09 -6.56 -27.82
N ARG A 4 0.59 -5.83 -28.83
CA ARG A 4 1.00 -6.06 -30.24
C ARG A 4 2.50 -5.85 -30.49
N GLY A 5 3.12 -4.96 -29.72
CA GLY A 5 4.57 -4.76 -29.79
C GLY A 5 5.39 -5.80 -29.01
N MET A 6 4.79 -6.34 -27.93
CA MET A 6 5.53 -7.13 -26.94
C MET A 6 5.23 -8.63 -26.96
N TRP A 7 4.16 -9.10 -27.61
CA TRP A 7 3.65 -10.47 -27.47
C TRP A 7 4.70 -11.57 -27.68
N LYS A 8 5.72 -11.34 -28.53
CA LYS A 8 6.79 -12.30 -28.79
C LYS A 8 7.73 -12.54 -27.59
N TYR A 9 7.72 -11.62 -26.62
CA TYR A 9 8.53 -11.67 -25.42
C TYR A 9 7.72 -12.07 -24.17
N LEU A 10 6.41 -12.29 -24.34
CA LEU A 10 5.49 -12.66 -23.27
C LEU A 10 5.14 -14.14 -23.34
N GLY A 11 4.76 -14.71 -22.19
CA GLY A 11 4.31 -16.09 -22.13
C GLY A 11 4.29 -16.60 -20.69
N GLU A 12 3.50 -17.62 -20.42
CA GLU A 12 3.38 -18.21 -19.08
C GLU A 12 4.72 -18.70 -18.51
N LYS A 13 5.70 -18.98 -19.37
CA LYS A 13 7.04 -19.44 -18.98
C LYS A 13 8.15 -18.49 -19.45
N VAL A 14 7.80 -17.28 -19.81
CA VAL A 14 8.74 -16.25 -20.27
C VAL A 14 8.59 -15.03 -19.37
N ASP A 15 7.90 -13.99 -19.80
CA ASP A 15 7.61 -12.81 -18.99
C ASP A 15 6.10 -12.68 -18.74
N VAL A 16 5.72 -12.53 -17.49
CA VAL A 16 4.34 -12.44 -17.04
C VAL A 16 4.05 -11.06 -16.44
N PRO A 17 3.44 -10.14 -17.21
CA PRO A 17 3.11 -8.80 -16.72
C PRO A 17 2.04 -8.80 -15.64
N ALA A 18 2.17 -7.85 -14.70
CA ALA A 18 1.22 -7.53 -13.64
C ALA A 18 0.68 -6.09 -13.79
N PRO A 19 -0.44 -5.75 -13.16
CA PRO A 19 -0.94 -4.38 -13.14
C PRO A 19 -0.05 -3.46 -12.32
N ASP A 20 0.09 -2.21 -12.78
CA ASP A 20 0.87 -1.16 -12.15
C ASP A 20 0.15 0.19 -12.33
N VAL A 21 0.82 1.32 -12.18
CA VAL A 21 0.25 2.66 -12.30
C VAL A 21 -0.59 2.81 -13.56
N ASN A 22 -1.80 3.35 -13.42
CA ASN A 22 -2.79 3.55 -14.49
C ASN A 22 -3.28 2.26 -15.20
N THR A 23 -3.06 1.08 -14.61
CA THR A 23 -3.63 -0.17 -15.07
C THR A 23 -4.54 -0.80 -14.01
N ASN A 24 -5.40 -1.72 -14.43
CA ASN A 24 -6.36 -2.41 -13.56
C ASN A 24 -6.72 -3.78 -14.15
N GLY A 25 -7.53 -4.54 -13.44
CA GLY A 25 -7.93 -5.88 -13.86
C GLY A 25 -8.59 -5.93 -15.25
N GLN A 26 -9.39 -4.93 -15.61
CA GLN A 26 -10.02 -4.85 -16.93
C GLN A 26 -8.97 -4.71 -18.05
N ILE A 27 -7.95 -3.87 -17.82
CA ILE A 27 -6.85 -3.69 -18.78
C ILE A 27 -6.06 -4.98 -18.91
N MET A 28 -5.79 -5.68 -17.81
CA MET A 28 -5.09 -6.98 -17.83
C MET A 28 -5.88 -8.03 -18.60
N ALA A 29 -7.21 -8.06 -18.45
CA ALA A 29 -8.07 -8.95 -19.22
C ALA A 29 -8.04 -8.62 -20.74
N TRP A 30 -8.05 -7.34 -21.11
CA TRP A 30 -7.90 -6.92 -22.51
C TRP A 30 -6.52 -7.29 -23.10
N MET A 31 -5.47 -7.20 -22.27
CA MET A 31 -4.13 -7.62 -22.68
C MET A 31 -4.06 -9.11 -22.95
N GLN A 32 -4.66 -9.91 -22.07
CA GLN A 32 -4.73 -11.37 -22.23
C GLN A 32 -5.53 -11.77 -23.48
N ASP A 33 -6.69 -11.14 -23.70
CA ASP A 33 -7.53 -11.38 -24.90
C ASP A 33 -6.79 -11.04 -26.18
N GLU A 34 -6.08 -9.91 -26.22
CA GLU A 34 -5.28 -9.51 -27.38
C GLU A 34 -4.10 -10.47 -27.63
N TYR A 35 -3.44 -10.94 -26.56
CA TYR A 35 -2.37 -11.94 -26.67
C TYR A 35 -2.90 -13.24 -27.30
N ASN A 36 -4.00 -13.75 -26.81
CA ASN A 36 -4.63 -14.97 -27.35
C ASN A 36 -5.01 -14.82 -28.85
N LYS A 37 -5.50 -13.64 -29.24
CA LYS A 37 -5.80 -13.34 -30.66
C LYS A 37 -4.56 -13.32 -31.55
N LEU A 38 -3.43 -12.83 -31.03
CA LEU A 38 -2.19 -12.72 -31.81
C LEU A 38 -1.46 -14.05 -31.94
N THR A 39 -1.50 -14.90 -30.90
CA THR A 39 -0.80 -16.18 -30.87
C THR A 39 -1.65 -17.32 -31.40
N GLY A 40 -2.98 -17.19 -31.36
CA GLY A 40 -3.93 -18.27 -31.62
C GLY A 40 -4.05 -19.24 -30.44
N GLU A 41 -3.40 -18.97 -29.32
CA GLU A 41 -3.46 -19.78 -28.10
C GLU A 41 -4.68 -19.42 -27.24
N GLN A 42 -5.15 -20.39 -26.45
CA GLN A 42 -6.22 -20.20 -25.47
C GLN A 42 -5.63 -20.36 -24.07
N THR A 43 -4.79 -19.39 -23.69
CA THR A 43 -4.15 -19.36 -22.37
C THR A 43 -4.74 -18.25 -21.50
N ILE A 44 -4.62 -18.38 -20.17
CA ILE A 44 -5.04 -17.37 -19.20
C ILE A 44 -3.90 -16.98 -18.23
N GLY A 45 -2.72 -17.61 -18.35
CA GLY A 45 -1.60 -17.49 -17.41
C GLY A 45 -0.56 -16.43 -17.79
N VAL A 46 -0.70 -15.69 -18.93
CA VAL A 46 0.32 -14.75 -19.40
C VAL A 46 0.29 -13.42 -18.62
N PHE A 47 -0.83 -13.05 -18.06
CA PHE A 47 -0.99 -11.79 -17.30
C PHE A 47 -1.60 -12.07 -15.92
N THR A 48 -1.16 -11.35 -14.90
CA THR A 48 -1.75 -11.41 -13.55
C THR A 48 -2.59 -10.18 -13.24
N GLY A 49 -3.32 -10.23 -12.11
CA GLY A 49 -4.20 -9.14 -11.70
C GLY A 49 -5.47 -9.02 -12.52
N LYS A 50 -5.87 -10.10 -13.21
CA LYS A 50 -7.12 -10.17 -13.99
C LYS A 50 -8.35 -10.21 -13.07
N PRO A 51 -9.57 -9.90 -13.60
CA PRO A 51 -10.80 -10.17 -12.88
C PRO A 51 -10.98 -11.67 -12.55
N LEU A 52 -11.66 -11.96 -11.45
CA LEU A 52 -11.95 -13.35 -11.05
C LEU A 52 -12.63 -14.16 -12.13
N SER A 53 -13.56 -13.53 -12.87
CA SER A 53 -14.27 -14.14 -14.01
C SER A 53 -13.36 -14.48 -15.19
N TYR A 54 -12.09 -14.03 -15.18
CA TYR A 54 -11.12 -14.23 -16.25
C TYR A 54 -9.82 -14.88 -15.74
N GLY A 55 -9.91 -15.74 -14.73
CA GLY A 55 -8.76 -16.45 -14.16
C GLY A 55 -7.93 -15.63 -13.15
N GLY A 56 -8.49 -14.55 -12.62
CA GLY A 56 -7.84 -13.78 -11.55
C GLY A 56 -7.92 -14.49 -10.19
N SER A 57 -7.01 -14.13 -9.29
CA SER A 57 -6.95 -14.68 -7.93
C SER A 57 -7.70 -13.83 -6.92
N GLN A 58 -8.36 -14.46 -5.95
CA GLN A 58 -8.99 -13.74 -4.83
C GLN A 58 -7.95 -13.02 -3.97
N GLY A 59 -8.37 -11.88 -3.38
CA GLY A 59 -7.53 -11.13 -2.46
C GLY A 59 -6.48 -10.24 -3.13
N ARG A 60 -6.29 -10.26 -4.46
CA ARG A 60 -5.24 -9.47 -5.13
C ARG A 60 -5.33 -7.98 -4.82
N ASN A 61 -6.52 -7.41 -4.74
CA ASN A 61 -6.72 -5.97 -4.47
C ASN A 61 -6.28 -5.57 -3.06
N GLU A 62 -6.45 -6.46 -2.08
CA GLU A 62 -6.10 -6.21 -0.68
C GLU A 62 -4.68 -6.65 -0.32
N ALA A 63 -4.05 -7.47 -1.17
CA ALA A 63 -2.86 -8.24 -0.83
C ALA A 63 -1.68 -7.39 -0.37
N THR A 64 -1.40 -6.26 -1.03
CA THR A 64 -0.31 -5.38 -0.65
C THR A 64 -0.57 -4.77 0.74
N GLY A 65 -1.74 -4.19 0.97
CA GLY A 65 -2.08 -3.61 2.27
C GLY A 65 -2.22 -4.65 3.39
N PHE A 66 -2.62 -5.88 3.06
CA PHE A 66 -2.59 -6.98 4.01
C PHE A 66 -1.15 -7.35 4.39
N GLY A 67 -0.23 -7.41 3.42
CA GLY A 67 1.21 -7.61 3.65
C GLY A 67 1.78 -6.57 4.60
N VAL A 68 1.49 -5.28 4.38
CA VAL A 68 1.89 -4.19 5.29
C VAL A 68 1.42 -4.44 6.73
N ALA A 69 0.15 -4.82 6.91
CA ALA A 69 -0.39 -5.07 8.25
C ALA A 69 0.25 -6.30 8.94
N VAL A 70 0.50 -7.36 8.18
CA VAL A 70 1.19 -8.57 8.70
C VAL A 70 2.63 -8.25 9.08
N THR A 71 3.38 -7.57 8.20
CA THR A 71 4.77 -7.20 8.47
C THR A 71 4.87 -6.26 9.67
N MET A 72 3.94 -5.29 9.80
CA MET A 72 3.85 -4.43 10.98
C MET A 72 3.62 -5.25 12.26
N ARG A 73 2.69 -6.20 12.27
CA ARG A 73 2.47 -7.09 13.42
C ARG A 73 3.74 -7.85 13.79
N GLU A 74 4.45 -8.39 12.82
CA GLU A 74 5.70 -9.14 13.07
C GLU A 74 6.81 -8.21 13.60
N ALA A 75 6.89 -6.96 13.12
CA ALA A 75 7.83 -5.96 13.67
C ALA A 75 7.54 -5.65 15.14
N PHE A 76 6.25 -5.46 15.51
CA PHE A 76 5.86 -5.32 16.91
C PHE A 76 6.26 -6.55 17.73
N THR A 77 5.96 -7.75 17.25
CA THR A 77 6.32 -9.02 17.91
C THR A 77 7.82 -9.16 18.12
N ALA A 78 8.63 -8.84 17.12
CA ALA A 78 10.08 -8.88 17.19
C ALA A 78 10.66 -7.92 18.26
N LEU A 79 9.95 -6.83 18.55
CA LEU A 79 10.29 -5.87 19.60
C LEU A 79 9.66 -6.23 20.97
N GLY A 80 9.02 -7.40 21.11
CA GLY A 80 8.35 -7.82 22.33
C GLY A 80 7.08 -7.01 22.64
N LYS A 81 6.46 -6.40 21.63
CA LYS A 81 5.26 -5.57 21.70
C LYS A 81 4.09 -6.24 20.99
N ASP A 82 2.89 -5.71 21.16
CA ASP A 82 1.68 -6.15 20.46
C ASP A 82 1.17 -5.00 19.56
N LEU A 83 0.76 -5.31 18.34
CA LEU A 83 0.06 -4.38 17.46
C LEU A 83 -1.32 -4.02 18.01
N LYS A 84 -1.93 -4.92 18.81
CA LYS A 84 -3.26 -4.70 19.36
C LYS A 84 -3.28 -3.50 20.31
N GLY A 85 -4.06 -2.50 19.95
CA GLY A 85 -4.17 -1.22 20.66
C GLY A 85 -3.07 -0.22 20.33
N ALA A 86 -2.02 -0.60 19.62
CA ALA A 86 -0.96 0.30 19.21
C ALA A 86 -1.46 1.38 18.26
N THR A 87 -0.97 2.61 18.46
CA THR A 87 -1.33 3.75 17.60
C THR A 87 -0.53 3.76 16.30
N VAL A 88 -1.23 3.91 15.19
CA VAL A 88 -0.64 3.86 13.85
C VAL A 88 -1.07 5.07 13.02
N ALA A 89 -0.12 5.64 12.28
CA ALA A 89 -0.38 6.62 11.25
C ALA A 89 -0.10 6.01 9.86
N VAL A 90 -0.95 6.29 8.87
CA VAL A 90 -0.81 5.78 7.50
C VAL A 90 -0.75 6.94 6.53
N GLN A 91 0.31 7.03 5.72
CA GLN A 91 0.41 8.01 4.66
C GLN A 91 -0.12 7.43 3.35
N GLY A 92 -1.13 8.08 2.79
CA GLY A 92 -1.84 7.66 1.59
C GLY A 92 -3.10 6.86 1.90
N PHE A 93 -4.19 7.16 1.17
CA PHE A 93 -5.45 6.42 1.24
C PHE A 93 -5.88 5.96 -0.17
N GLY A 94 -4.87 5.65 -1.01
CA GLY A 94 -5.00 4.93 -2.27
C GLY A 94 -5.15 3.42 -2.03
N ASN A 95 -4.91 2.59 -3.04
CA ASN A 95 -5.11 1.14 -2.90
C ASN A 95 -4.30 0.54 -1.74
N VAL A 96 -2.99 0.78 -1.69
CA VAL A 96 -2.12 0.22 -0.63
C VAL A 96 -2.53 0.76 0.74
N GLY A 97 -2.60 2.09 0.90
CA GLY A 97 -2.90 2.72 2.20
C GLY A 97 -4.28 2.36 2.73
N LYS A 98 -5.30 2.38 1.88
CA LYS A 98 -6.67 1.98 2.24
C LYS A 98 -6.73 0.56 2.83
N TYR A 99 -6.13 -0.40 2.13
CA TYR A 99 -6.14 -1.80 2.61
C TYR A 99 -5.16 -2.04 3.75
N SER A 100 -4.09 -1.24 3.88
CA SER A 100 -3.25 -1.22 5.09
C SER A 100 -4.07 -0.78 6.30
N VAL A 101 -4.77 0.34 6.22
CA VAL A 101 -5.69 0.83 7.28
C VAL A 101 -6.68 -0.26 7.69
N LYS A 102 -7.41 -0.83 6.69
CA LYS A 102 -8.41 -1.89 6.93
C LYS A 102 -7.83 -3.08 7.70
N ASN A 103 -6.67 -3.57 7.26
CA ASN A 103 -6.10 -4.79 7.81
C ASN A 103 -5.33 -4.54 9.13
N ILE A 104 -4.70 -3.38 9.32
CA ILE A 104 -4.14 -2.96 10.61
C ILE A 104 -5.24 -2.93 11.68
N MET A 105 -6.38 -2.31 11.38
CA MET A 105 -7.54 -2.28 12.29
C MET A 105 -8.07 -3.69 12.56
N LYS A 106 -8.17 -4.54 11.53
CA LYS A 106 -8.62 -5.93 11.66
C LYS A 106 -7.69 -6.77 12.55
N LEU A 107 -6.39 -6.47 12.57
CA LEU A 107 -5.40 -7.09 13.46
C LEU A 107 -5.35 -6.42 14.85
N GLY A 108 -6.20 -5.43 15.11
CA GLY A 108 -6.36 -4.77 16.40
C GLY A 108 -5.55 -3.49 16.59
N GLY A 109 -4.80 -3.04 15.59
CA GLY A 109 -4.11 -1.75 15.61
C GLY A 109 -5.09 -0.59 15.56
N LYS A 110 -4.73 0.53 16.18
CA LYS A 110 -5.53 1.74 16.27
C LYS A 110 -5.02 2.80 15.30
N VAL A 111 -5.64 2.92 14.13
CA VAL A 111 -5.26 3.95 13.16
C VAL A 111 -5.81 5.29 13.63
N VAL A 112 -4.91 6.21 14.02
CA VAL A 112 -5.24 7.54 14.56
C VAL A 112 -5.00 8.68 13.58
N ALA A 113 -4.21 8.45 12.52
CA ALA A 113 -3.95 9.44 11.49
C ALA A 113 -3.89 8.81 10.11
N VAL A 114 -4.44 9.52 9.12
CA VAL A 114 -4.35 9.16 7.70
C VAL A 114 -4.02 10.41 6.90
N ALA A 115 -2.93 10.36 6.12
CA ALA A 115 -2.57 11.44 5.20
C ALA A 115 -3.05 11.11 3.79
N GLU A 116 -3.38 12.15 3.03
CA GLU A 116 -3.88 12.05 1.67
C GLU A 116 -3.43 13.24 0.84
N PHE A 117 -3.49 13.11 -0.48
CA PHE A 117 -3.30 14.20 -1.43
C PHE A 117 -4.61 14.47 -2.18
N GLU A 118 -5.04 15.71 -2.19
CA GLU A 118 -6.21 16.15 -2.96
C GLU A 118 -5.80 17.22 -3.97
N LYS A 119 -6.25 17.04 -5.21
CA LYS A 119 -5.99 18.01 -6.27
C LYS A 119 -6.59 19.39 -5.92
N GLY A 120 -5.75 20.41 -5.94
CA GLY A 120 -6.14 21.79 -5.59
C GLY A 120 -5.96 22.14 -4.10
N LYS A 121 -5.84 21.13 -3.23
CA LYS A 121 -5.55 21.33 -1.80
C LYS A 121 -4.09 21.00 -1.46
N GLY A 122 -3.52 19.97 -2.09
CA GLY A 122 -2.20 19.46 -1.75
C GLY A 122 -2.27 18.28 -0.77
N ALA A 123 -1.13 17.99 -0.14
CA ALA A 123 -1.01 16.96 0.87
C ALA A 123 -1.46 17.50 2.25
N PHE A 124 -2.24 16.71 2.97
CA PHE A 124 -2.71 16.97 4.33
C PHE A 124 -2.94 15.66 5.05
N ALA A 125 -3.20 15.71 6.34
CA ALA A 125 -3.63 14.54 7.09
C ALA A 125 -4.88 14.85 7.93
N VAL A 126 -5.55 13.79 8.35
CA VAL A 126 -6.61 13.84 9.36
C VAL A 126 -6.19 13.02 10.57
N TYR A 127 -6.53 13.51 11.76
CA TYR A 127 -6.18 12.91 13.04
C TYR A 127 -7.39 12.80 13.95
N LYS A 128 -7.52 11.65 14.63
CA LYS A 128 -8.56 11.39 15.63
C LYS A 128 -7.97 10.54 16.75
N ALA A 129 -7.85 11.09 17.95
CA ALA A 129 -7.18 10.46 19.07
C ALA A 129 -7.82 9.11 19.48
N GLU A 130 -9.14 9.00 19.36
CA GLU A 130 -9.89 7.77 19.60
C GLU A 130 -9.62 6.68 18.54
N GLY A 131 -9.00 7.05 17.42
CA GLY A 131 -8.86 6.23 16.23
C GLY A 131 -10.07 6.36 15.29
N PHE A 132 -9.84 5.99 14.05
CA PHE A 132 -10.88 5.92 13.02
C PHE A 132 -11.55 4.55 13.01
N THR A 133 -12.76 4.48 12.43
CA THR A 133 -13.28 3.24 11.83
C THR A 133 -12.98 3.27 10.34
N PHE A 134 -12.92 2.08 9.73
CA PHE A 134 -12.67 1.98 8.29
C PHE A 134 -13.83 2.60 7.49
N GLU A 135 -15.06 2.39 7.95
CA GLU A 135 -16.29 2.91 7.35
C GLU A 135 -16.35 4.44 7.36
N GLU A 136 -15.88 5.11 8.45
CA GLU A 136 -15.80 6.57 8.52
C GLU A 136 -14.87 7.13 7.43
N LEU A 137 -13.68 6.52 7.25
CA LEU A 137 -12.72 6.94 6.24
C LEU A 137 -13.23 6.70 4.82
N GLU A 138 -13.87 5.56 4.56
CA GLU A 138 -14.47 5.24 3.28
C GLU A 138 -15.61 6.21 2.92
N ALA A 139 -16.51 6.47 3.86
CA ALA A 139 -17.60 7.40 3.67
C ALA A 139 -17.11 8.83 3.38
N ALA A 140 -16.10 9.30 4.11
CA ALA A 140 -15.50 10.61 3.90
C ALA A 140 -14.78 10.69 2.54
N LYS A 141 -14.04 9.66 2.14
CA LYS A 141 -13.40 9.58 0.82
C LYS A 141 -14.43 9.59 -0.30
N ALA A 142 -15.51 8.84 -0.18
CA ALA A 142 -16.62 8.83 -1.14
C ALA A 142 -17.35 10.18 -1.20
N ALA A 143 -17.40 10.92 -0.09
CA ALA A 143 -17.92 12.28 -0.03
C ALA A 143 -16.96 13.34 -0.60
N GLY A 144 -15.75 12.93 -1.02
CA GLY A 144 -14.76 13.74 -1.74
C GLY A 144 -13.57 14.23 -0.93
N SER A 145 -13.52 14.06 0.41
CA SER A 145 -12.35 14.43 1.22
C SER A 145 -12.36 13.72 2.58
N LEU A 146 -11.19 13.30 3.04
CA LEU A 146 -11.01 12.75 4.39
C LEU A 146 -11.28 13.77 5.50
N THR A 147 -11.23 15.08 5.20
CA THR A 147 -11.59 16.13 6.18
C THR A 147 -13.06 16.10 6.60
N LYS A 148 -13.89 15.33 5.89
CA LYS A 148 -15.29 15.14 6.24
C LYS A 148 -15.55 14.07 7.31
N VAL A 149 -14.50 13.43 7.84
CA VAL A 149 -14.66 12.51 8.97
C VAL A 149 -15.08 13.30 10.22
N PRO A 150 -16.22 12.97 10.84
CA PRO A 150 -16.68 13.68 12.03
C PRO A 150 -15.68 13.59 13.19
N GLY A 151 -15.40 14.72 13.82
CA GLY A 151 -14.47 14.80 14.96
C GLY A 151 -12.98 14.70 14.60
N ALA A 152 -12.62 14.54 13.33
CA ALA A 152 -11.24 14.54 12.92
C ALA A 152 -10.67 15.98 12.86
N LYS A 153 -9.43 16.13 13.32
CA LYS A 153 -8.65 17.36 13.17
C LYS A 153 -7.80 17.25 11.90
N GLU A 154 -7.79 18.30 11.08
CA GLU A 154 -6.87 18.41 9.96
C GLU A 154 -5.46 18.77 10.46
N LEU A 155 -4.44 18.14 9.89
CA LEU A 155 -3.02 18.36 10.18
C LEU A 155 -2.26 18.71 8.90
N THR A 156 -1.21 19.50 9.05
CA THR A 156 -0.15 19.62 8.04
C THR A 156 0.66 18.34 7.96
N MET A 157 1.47 18.18 6.90
CA MET A 157 2.33 17.01 6.78
C MET A 157 3.41 16.97 7.86
N ASP A 158 3.96 18.11 8.26
CA ASP A 158 4.93 18.17 9.36
C ASP A 158 4.31 17.72 10.70
N GLU A 159 3.08 18.17 10.98
CA GLU A 159 2.34 17.70 12.15
C GLU A 159 2.06 16.19 12.10
N PHE A 160 1.77 15.66 10.91
CA PHE A 160 1.56 14.21 10.69
C PHE A 160 2.83 13.40 10.99
N TRP A 161 3.98 13.81 10.44
CA TRP A 161 5.24 13.11 10.67
C TRP A 161 5.73 13.25 12.13
N ALA A 162 5.40 14.34 12.79
CA ALA A 162 5.77 14.61 14.18
C ALA A 162 4.83 13.94 15.21
N LEU A 163 3.80 13.19 14.78
CA LEU A 163 2.88 12.51 15.68
C LEU A 163 3.61 11.54 16.62
N ASP A 164 3.18 11.54 17.88
CA ASP A 164 3.61 10.55 18.86
C ASP A 164 2.74 9.28 18.70
N VAL A 165 3.13 8.45 17.75
CA VAL A 165 2.50 7.17 17.43
C VAL A 165 3.54 6.05 17.48
N GLU A 166 3.10 4.82 17.64
CA GLU A 166 4.02 3.69 17.77
C GLU A 166 4.55 3.21 16.41
N ALA A 167 3.74 3.34 15.34
CA ALA A 167 4.16 2.97 13.99
C ALA A 167 3.63 3.92 12.92
N ILE A 168 4.38 4.03 11.82
CA ILE A 168 3.98 4.75 10.60
C ILE A 168 4.08 3.80 9.40
N ALA A 169 3.09 3.86 8.50
CA ALA A 169 3.11 3.18 7.21
C ALA A 169 3.09 4.20 6.07
N PRO A 170 4.22 4.52 5.42
CA PRO A 170 4.26 5.30 4.20
C PRO A 170 3.76 4.44 3.03
N CYS A 171 2.57 4.76 2.50
CA CYS A 171 1.88 3.98 1.46
C CYS A 171 1.53 4.80 0.21
N ALA A 172 2.13 5.99 0.04
CA ALA A 172 1.80 6.89 -1.07
C ALA A 172 2.82 6.83 -2.21
N LEU A 173 3.94 7.51 -2.07
CA LEU A 173 4.93 7.71 -3.14
C LEU A 173 6.35 7.42 -2.65
N GLU A 174 7.25 7.24 -3.62
CA GLU A 174 8.69 7.22 -3.39
C GLU A 174 9.20 8.54 -2.80
N ASN A 175 10.31 8.48 -2.05
CA ASN A 175 10.99 9.63 -1.45
C ASN A 175 10.08 10.53 -0.58
N ALA A 176 9.07 9.94 0.06
CA ALA A 176 8.14 10.66 0.93
C ALA A 176 8.76 11.04 2.27
N ILE A 177 9.82 10.35 2.69
CA ILE A 177 10.57 10.58 3.92
C ILE A 177 11.99 10.98 3.53
N THR A 178 12.27 12.27 3.58
CA THR A 178 13.60 12.84 3.45
C THR A 178 14.21 13.10 4.84
N ASN A 179 15.40 13.70 4.91
CA ASN A 179 16.00 14.08 6.19
C ASN A 179 15.07 14.96 7.05
N HIS A 180 14.28 15.83 6.42
CA HIS A 180 13.34 16.68 7.14
C HIS A 180 12.30 15.85 7.89
N GLU A 181 11.60 14.94 7.20
CA GLU A 181 10.59 14.09 7.80
C GLU A 181 11.20 13.11 8.82
N ALA A 182 12.38 12.55 8.49
CA ALA A 182 13.08 11.62 9.39
C ALA A 182 13.44 12.26 10.74
N GLU A 183 13.79 13.55 10.77
CA GLU A 183 14.03 14.28 12.02
C GLU A 183 12.74 14.48 12.83
N LEU A 184 11.59 14.70 12.18
CA LEU A 184 10.29 14.89 12.83
C LEU A 184 9.74 13.59 13.44
N ILE A 185 9.99 12.44 12.80
CA ILE A 185 9.40 11.16 13.17
C ILE A 185 9.81 10.73 14.59
N LYS A 186 8.80 10.38 15.40
CA LYS A 186 8.93 9.85 16.77
C LYS A 186 8.55 8.38 16.87
N ALA A 187 7.87 7.83 15.86
CA ALA A 187 7.45 6.44 15.84
C ALA A 187 8.65 5.49 15.97
N GLY A 188 8.47 4.39 16.69
CA GLY A 188 9.51 3.37 16.85
C GLY A 188 9.59 2.39 15.68
N ILE A 189 8.57 2.35 14.81
CA ILE A 189 8.47 1.41 13.68
C ILE A 189 8.01 2.17 12.44
N ILE A 190 8.65 1.91 11.30
CA ILE A 190 8.18 2.33 9.97
C ILE A 190 8.03 1.08 9.09
N CYS A 191 6.87 0.92 8.46
CA CYS A 191 6.59 -0.19 7.54
C CYS A 191 6.36 0.36 6.12
N GLU A 192 7.33 0.15 5.23
CA GLU A 192 7.34 0.72 3.87
C GLU A 192 6.31 0.05 2.96
N GLY A 193 5.12 0.61 2.86
CA GLY A 193 4.07 0.12 1.96
C GLY A 193 4.25 0.59 0.51
N ALA A 194 4.78 1.79 0.27
CA ALA A 194 5.20 2.27 -1.03
C ALA A 194 6.59 1.70 -1.41
N ASN A 195 6.97 1.79 -2.67
CA ASN A 195 8.32 1.47 -3.10
C ASN A 195 9.25 2.67 -2.83
N GLY A 196 10.38 2.43 -2.17
CA GLY A 196 11.40 3.42 -1.88
C GLY A 196 10.87 4.71 -1.20
N PRO A 197 10.02 4.64 -0.17
CA PRO A 197 9.46 5.85 0.44
C PRO A 197 10.47 6.62 1.27
N ILE A 198 11.55 6.00 1.68
CA ILE A 198 12.63 6.60 2.49
C ILE A 198 13.85 6.84 1.61
N THR A 199 14.40 8.06 1.65
CA THR A 199 15.66 8.34 0.95
C THR A 199 16.84 7.70 1.68
N PRO A 200 17.97 7.38 1.01
CA PRO A 200 19.14 6.80 1.65
C PRO A 200 19.69 7.63 2.82
N GLU A 201 19.66 8.96 2.68
CA GLU A 201 20.11 9.88 3.73
C GLU A 201 19.16 9.87 4.93
N ALA A 202 17.85 9.78 4.69
CA ALA A 202 16.85 9.69 5.75
C ALA A 202 16.95 8.37 6.52
N ASP A 203 17.26 7.26 5.82
CA ASP A 203 17.45 5.95 6.46
C ASP A 203 18.58 5.98 7.51
N GLU A 204 19.68 6.68 7.21
CA GLU A 204 20.75 6.88 8.19
C GLU A 204 20.30 7.68 9.44
N VAL A 205 19.42 8.66 9.26
CA VAL A 205 18.85 9.45 10.38
C VAL A 205 17.98 8.54 11.24
N LEU A 206 17.07 7.79 10.61
CA LEU A 206 16.15 6.87 11.30
C LEU A 206 16.92 5.77 12.04
N TYR A 207 17.96 5.20 11.42
CA TYR A 207 18.84 4.21 12.05
C TYR A 207 19.51 4.77 13.31
N LYS A 208 20.08 5.99 13.26
CA LYS A 208 20.71 6.65 14.42
C LYS A 208 19.71 6.93 15.54
N LYS A 209 18.43 7.16 15.20
CA LYS A 209 17.33 7.32 16.16
C LYS A 209 16.85 5.97 16.75
N GLY A 210 17.35 4.83 16.27
CA GLY A 210 16.93 3.50 16.71
C GLY A 210 15.55 3.09 16.23
N ILE A 211 15.06 3.71 15.15
CA ILE A 211 13.75 3.39 14.55
C ILE A 211 13.90 2.13 13.70
N VAL A 212 13.00 1.17 13.89
CA VAL A 212 12.97 -0.06 13.10
C VAL A 212 12.24 0.18 11.80
N VAL A 213 12.92 -0.03 10.68
CA VAL A 213 12.32 0.05 9.34
C VAL A 213 12.15 -1.37 8.78
N THR A 214 10.93 -1.73 8.40
CA THR A 214 10.70 -2.93 7.59
C THR A 214 10.71 -2.53 6.12
N PRO A 215 11.66 -3.07 5.32
CA PRO A 215 11.91 -2.60 3.96
C PRO A 215 10.74 -2.92 3.02
N ASP A 216 10.57 -2.11 2.00
CA ASP A 216 9.51 -2.20 1.00
C ASP A 216 9.44 -3.58 0.32
N VAL A 217 10.59 -4.12 -0.07
CA VAL A 217 10.71 -5.44 -0.73
C VAL A 217 10.08 -6.59 0.10
N LEU A 218 10.01 -6.45 1.41
CA LEU A 218 9.32 -7.37 2.33
C LEU A 218 7.87 -6.91 2.59
N THR A 219 7.71 -5.64 2.93
CA THR A 219 6.47 -5.09 3.48
C THR A 219 5.34 -5.06 2.44
N ASN A 220 5.64 -4.69 1.20
CA ASN A 220 4.65 -4.63 0.11
C ASN A 220 4.60 -5.90 -0.76
N ALA A 221 5.36 -6.93 -0.44
CA ALA A 221 5.44 -8.17 -1.21
C ALA A 221 4.11 -8.95 -1.31
N GLY A 222 3.11 -8.65 -0.48
CA GLY A 222 1.80 -9.31 -0.54
C GLY A 222 1.15 -9.25 -1.93
N GLY A 223 1.28 -8.12 -2.62
CA GLY A 223 0.76 -7.95 -3.98
C GLY A 223 1.40 -8.90 -4.99
N VAL A 224 2.72 -8.94 -5.05
CA VAL A 224 3.45 -9.82 -5.97
C VAL A 224 3.28 -11.30 -5.60
N THR A 225 3.17 -11.61 -4.31
CA THR A 225 2.91 -12.98 -3.84
C THR A 225 1.57 -13.52 -4.37
N VAL A 226 0.50 -12.72 -4.31
CA VAL A 226 -0.80 -13.14 -4.87
C VAL A 226 -0.77 -13.16 -6.40
N SER A 227 -0.01 -12.28 -7.05
CA SER A 227 0.23 -12.37 -8.50
C SER A 227 0.93 -13.68 -8.88
N TYR A 228 1.91 -14.12 -8.10
CA TYR A 228 2.56 -15.42 -8.28
C TYR A 228 1.56 -16.58 -8.11
N PHE A 229 0.71 -16.53 -7.09
CA PHE A 229 -0.32 -17.56 -6.90
C PHE A 229 -1.32 -17.59 -8.06
N GLU A 230 -1.73 -16.44 -8.59
CA GLU A 230 -2.57 -16.36 -9.78
C GLU A 230 -1.90 -17.04 -10.97
N TRP A 231 -0.62 -16.74 -11.18
CA TRP A 231 0.15 -17.38 -12.25
C TRP A 231 0.26 -18.89 -12.10
N VAL A 232 0.52 -19.40 -10.90
CA VAL A 232 0.65 -20.84 -10.63
C VAL A 232 -0.69 -21.57 -10.75
N GLN A 233 -1.83 -20.90 -10.52
CA GLN A 233 -3.19 -21.45 -10.63
C GLN A 233 -3.65 -21.57 -12.08
N ASN A 234 -3.10 -20.81 -12.99
CA ASN A 234 -3.48 -20.75 -14.40
C ASN A 234 -2.52 -21.55 -15.28
#